data_51aeeef2b6194f1dc82c5e3868f0856d
#
_entry.id   51aeeef2b6194f1dc82c5e3868f0856d
#
_cell.length_a   1.000
_cell.length_b   1.000
_cell.length_c   1.000
_cell.angle_alpha   90.00
_cell.angle_beta   90.00
_cell.angle_gamma   90.00
#
_symmetry.space_group_name_H-M   'P 1'
#
loop_
_entity.id
_entity.type
_entity.pdbx_description
1 polymer ?
#
loop_
_entity_poly.entity_id
_entity_poly.type
_entity_poly.pdbx_seq_one_letter_code
_entity_poly.pdbx_strand_id
1 'polypeptide(L)' 'MVMKFEWDDNKNDENIRKHGIDFMDVVEMFEHPMLTQLDTRQDYGEDRWIGIGLLKHIVAVTVFLEWEDEETIRII' A
#
# COMPACT_ATOMS: atom_id res chain seq x y z
N MET A 1 2.06 4.48 18.69
CA MET A 1 2.83 3.66 17.75
C MET A 1 3.09 4.47 16.49
N VAL A 2 4.34 4.57 16.07
CA VAL A 2 4.68 5.31 14.85
C VAL A 2 4.86 4.30 13.73
N MET A 3 3.97 4.34 12.73
CA MET A 3 4.12 3.55 11.52
C MET A 3 5.07 4.23 10.57
N LYS A 4 5.97 3.44 9.98
CA LYS A 4 6.88 3.89 8.95
C LYS A 4 6.42 3.34 7.61
N PHE A 5 6.54 4.16 6.57
CA PHE A 5 6.16 3.76 5.22
C PHE A 5 7.37 3.88 4.30
N GLU A 6 7.50 2.92 3.40
CA GLU A 6 8.55 2.97 2.39
C GLU A 6 8.03 2.47 1.06
N TRP A 7 8.69 2.83 -0.01
CA TRP A 7 8.40 2.38 -1.37
C TRP A 7 9.58 2.69 -2.28
N ASP A 8 9.53 2.10 -3.47
CA ASP A 8 10.48 2.40 -4.53
C ASP A 8 10.00 3.64 -5.29
N ASP A 9 10.82 4.70 -5.34
CA ASP A 9 10.45 5.96 -5.98
C ASP A 9 10.13 5.79 -7.46
N ASN A 10 10.82 4.89 -8.16
CA ASN A 10 10.55 4.63 -9.57
C ASN A 10 9.18 4.01 -9.76
N LYS A 11 8.78 3.12 -8.85
CA LYS A 11 7.45 2.53 -8.89
C LYS A 11 6.38 3.55 -8.58
N ASN A 12 6.65 4.47 -7.66
CA ASN A 12 5.72 5.55 -7.37
C ASN A 12 5.54 6.46 -8.59
N ASP A 13 6.62 6.81 -9.28
CA ASP A 13 6.56 7.62 -10.50
C ASP A 13 5.71 6.94 -11.58
N GLU A 14 5.89 5.63 -11.76
CA GLU A 14 5.07 4.85 -12.68
C GLU A 14 3.59 4.86 -12.27
N ASN A 15 3.35 4.70 -10.99
CA ASN A 15 1.98 4.65 -10.45
C ASN A 15 1.27 5.99 -10.67
N ILE A 16 1.96 7.10 -10.42
CA ILE A 16 1.43 8.44 -10.67
C ILE A 16 1.09 8.60 -12.14
N ARG A 17 2.00 8.17 -13.02
CA ARG A 17 1.80 8.29 -14.47
C ARG A 17 0.64 7.45 -14.98
N LYS A 18 0.49 6.22 -14.46
CA LYS A 18 -0.54 5.28 -14.93
C LYS A 18 -1.90 5.51 -14.29
N HIS A 19 -1.92 5.88 -13.03
CA HIS A 19 -3.15 5.92 -12.23
C HIS A 19 -3.44 7.27 -11.61
N GLY A 20 -2.50 8.22 -11.66
CA GLY A 20 -2.65 9.53 -11.05
C GLY A 20 -2.64 9.51 -9.53
N ILE A 21 -2.12 8.44 -8.92
CA ILE A 21 -2.10 8.26 -7.46
C ILE A 21 -0.66 8.26 -6.98
N ASP A 22 -0.36 9.14 -6.02
CA ASP A 22 0.94 9.21 -5.37
C ASP A 22 0.92 8.33 -4.10
N PHE A 23 1.96 7.54 -3.88
CA PHE A 23 2.07 6.70 -2.69
C PHE A 23 2.04 7.52 -1.40
N MET A 24 2.48 8.78 -1.43
CA MET A 24 2.33 9.68 -0.29
C MET A 24 0.87 9.83 0.12
N ASP A 25 -0.05 9.87 -0.84
CA ASP A 25 -1.48 9.92 -0.55
C ASP A 25 -2.00 8.57 -0.04
N VAL A 26 -1.42 7.48 -0.51
CA VAL A 26 -1.80 6.13 -0.08
C VAL A 26 -1.55 5.94 1.42
N VAL A 27 -0.53 6.60 1.98
CA VAL A 27 -0.25 6.56 3.42
C VAL A 27 -1.49 6.94 4.24
N GLU A 28 -2.28 7.88 3.77
CA GLU A 28 -3.51 8.31 4.47
C GLU A 28 -4.55 7.19 4.57
N MET A 29 -4.56 6.24 3.62
CA MET A 29 -5.49 5.12 3.66
C MET A 29 -5.31 4.28 4.93
N PHE A 30 -4.08 4.21 5.43
CA PHE A 30 -3.75 3.44 6.63
C PHE A 30 -4.21 4.11 7.92
N GLU A 31 -4.64 5.36 7.87
CA GLU A 31 -5.20 6.09 9.01
C GLU A 31 -6.69 5.82 9.18
N HIS A 32 -7.31 5.15 8.22
CA HIS A 32 -8.75 4.87 8.20
C HIS A 32 -8.99 3.38 8.07
N PRO A 33 -10.18 2.90 8.43
CA PRO A 33 -10.52 1.49 8.22
C PRO A 33 -10.36 1.08 6.75
N MET A 34 -9.75 -0.08 6.55
CA MET A 34 -9.49 -0.66 5.23
C MET A 34 -9.87 -2.13 5.26
N LEU A 35 -10.43 -2.61 4.16
CA LEU A 35 -10.59 -4.05 3.97
C LEU A 35 -9.26 -4.59 3.45
N THR A 36 -8.74 -5.61 4.10
CA THR A 36 -7.46 -6.22 3.71
C THR A 36 -7.63 -7.70 3.45
N GLN A 37 -6.89 -8.19 2.47
CA GLN A 37 -6.90 -9.58 2.07
C GLN A 37 -5.49 -9.98 1.65
N LEU A 38 -5.08 -11.20 2.01
CA LEU A 38 -3.81 -11.73 1.55
C LEU A 38 -3.85 -11.92 0.03
N ASP A 39 -2.81 -11.45 -0.65
CA ASP A 39 -2.70 -11.59 -2.09
C ASP A 39 -2.16 -12.99 -2.42
N THR A 40 -3.02 -13.84 -2.90
CA THR A 40 -2.69 -15.23 -3.23
C THR A 40 -2.62 -15.49 -4.74
N ARG A 41 -2.60 -14.42 -5.56
CA ARG A 41 -2.62 -14.57 -7.02
C ARG A 41 -1.38 -15.27 -7.57
N GLN A 42 -0.26 -15.15 -6.86
CA GLN A 42 0.97 -15.89 -7.20
C GLN A 42 1.85 -15.99 -5.97
N ASP A 43 2.89 -16.81 -6.04
CA ASP A 43 3.89 -16.93 -5.00
C ASP A 43 4.95 -15.85 -5.22
N TYR A 44 4.99 -14.85 -4.32
CA TYR A 44 5.95 -13.74 -4.38
C TYR A 44 7.20 -13.99 -3.53
N GLY A 45 7.25 -15.13 -2.81
CA GLY A 45 8.28 -15.38 -1.82
C GLY A 45 8.12 -14.56 -0.55
N GLU A 46 7.03 -13.85 -0.41
CA GLU A 46 6.69 -12.99 0.73
C GLU A 46 5.19 -12.79 0.79
N ASP A 47 4.66 -12.51 1.96
CA ASP A 47 3.23 -12.23 2.10
C ASP A 47 2.94 -10.79 1.68
N ARG A 48 2.10 -10.64 0.67
CA ARG A 48 1.59 -9.36 0.20
C ARG A 48 0.13 -9.23 0.51
N TRP A 49 -0.30 -8.03 0.87
CA TRP A 49 -1.67 -7.72 1.21
C TRP A 49 -2.28 -6.78 0.19
N ILE A 50 -3.56 -7.00 -0.08
CA ILE A 50 -4.36 -6.08 -0.88
C ILE A 50 -5.23 -5.32 0.10
N GLY A 51 -5.13 -3.99 0.08
CA GLY A 51 -5.98 -3.11 0.88
C GLY A 51 -6.94 -2.34 0.00
N ILE A 52 -8.20 -2.29 0.41
CA ILE A 52 -9.25 -1.52 -0.27
C ILE A 52 -9.79 -0.51 0.72
N GLY A 53 -9.74 0.76 0.39
CA GLY A 53 -10.18 1.81 1.28
C GLY A 53 -10.43 3.12 0.55
N LEU A 54 -10.71 4.15 1.31
CA LEU A 54 -10.92 5.48 0.77
C LEU A 54 -9.61 6.23 0.68
N LEU A 55 -9.34 6.78 -0.50
CA LEU A 55 -8.29 7.73 -0.75
C LEU A 55 -8.97 9.04 -1.12
N LYS A 56 -9.00 9.98 -0.17
CA LYS A 56 -9.79 11.21 -0.31
C LYS A 56 -11.27 10.84 -0.52
N HIS A 57 -11.79 11.01 -1.72
CA HIS A 57 -13.20 10.73 -2.03
C HIS A 57 -13.41 9.54 -2.96
N ILE A 58 -12.34 8.79 -3.23
CA ILE A 58 -12.41 7.63 -4.13
C ILE A 58 -12.05 6.35 -3.40
N VAL A 59 -12.60 5.25 -3.88
CA VAL A 59 -12.19 3.92 -3.45
C VAL A 59 -10.92 3.56 -4.21
N ALA A 60 -9.88 3.21 -3.47
CA ALA A 60 -8.59 2.84 -4.05
C ALA A 60 -8.14 1.49 -3.54
N VAL A 61 -7.28 0.85 -4.33
CA VAL A 61 -6.68 -0.44 -3.99
C VAL A 61 -5.18 -0.24 -3.90
N THR A 62 -4.58 -0.74 -2.83
CA THR A 62 -3.13 -0.71 -2.67
C THR A 62 -2.63 -2.11 -2.37
N VAL A 63 -1.39 -2.39 -2.79
CA VAL A 63 -0.70 -3.63 -2.44
C VAL A 63 0.47 -3.26 -1.54
N PHE A 64 0.62 -3.97 -0.44
CA PHE A 64 1.65 -3.65 0.54
C PHE A 64 2.10 -4.92 1.27
N LEU A 65 3.23 -4.81 1.95
CA LEU A 65 3.69 -5.83 2.89
C LEU A 65 4.08 -5.16 4.20
N GLU A 66 4.02 -5.96 5.27
CA GLU A 66 4.48 -5.54 6.59
C GLU A 66 5.83 -6.19 6.87
N TRP A 67 6.78 -5.40 7.35
CA TRP A 67 8.07 -5.92 7.79
C TRP A 67 7.93 -6.66 9.13
N GLU A 68 8.92 -7.50 9.44
CA GLU A 68 8.93 -8.29 10.68
C GLU A 68 8.85 -7.45 11.95
N ASP A 69 9.28 -6.19 11.90
CA ASP A 69 9.18 -5.28 13.04
C ASP A 69 7.74 -4.83 13.34
N GLU A 70 6.80 -5.14 12.45
CA GLU A 70 5.39 -4.76 12.54
C GLU A 70 5.16 -3.24 12.60
N GLU A 71 6.18 -2.44 12.34
CA GLU A 71 6.11 -0.98 12.35
C GLU A 71 6.28 -0.37 10.97
N THR A 72 6.84 -1.12 10.03
CA THR A 72 7.14 -0.63 8.68
C THR A 72 6.23 -1.27 7.65
N ILE A 73 5.57 -0.45 6.87
CA ILE A 73 4.73 -0.86 5.74
C ILE A 73 5.47 -0.51 4.46
N ARG A 74 5.65 -1.48 3.58
CA ARG A 74 6.19 -1.24 2.25
C ARG A 74 5.06 -1.26 1.23
N ILE A 75 4.84 -0.12 0.59
CA ILE A 75 3.86 0.00 -0.50
C ILE A 75 4.51 -0.50 -1.79
N ILE A 76 3.80 -1.33 -2.52
CA ILE A 76 4.31 -1.97 -3.74
C ILE A 76 3.62 -1.45 -4.99
#